data_23e6ef68cad770d2a4e74cd1a0a2c3f8
#
_entry.id   23e6ef68cad770d2a4e74cd1a0a2c3f8
#
_cell.length_a   1.000
_cell.length_b   1.000
_cell.length_c   1.000
_cell.angle_alpha   90.00
_cell.angle_beta   90.00
_cell.angle_gamma   90.00
#
_symmetry.space_group_name_H-M   'P 1'
#
loop_
_entity.id
_entity.type
_entity.pdbx_description
1 polymer ?
#
loop_
_entity_poly.entity_id
_entity_poly.type
_entity_poly.pdbx_seq_one_letter_code
_entity_poly.pdbx_strand_id
1 'polypeptide(L)'
;VLGFPCNQFLGQEPGSEEEIKTFCSTTYGVTFPLFSKIDVNGEHRAPLYQKLIAAAPKAVAPEGSGFYERMASKGRAPLYVDDILWNFEKFLIDRQGNVIQRFSPDMTPDDPQLVAAIKGALAQ
;
A
#
# COMPACT_ATOMS: atom_id res chain seq x y z
N VAL A 1 -1.21 -7.63 -9.62
CA VAL A 1 -0.86 -6.44 -8.82
C VAL A 1 -1.50 -5.22 -9.45
N LEU A 2 -2.08 -4.36 -8.62
CA LEU A 2 -2.67 -3.09 -9.04
C LEU A 2 -1.99 -1.97 -8.25
N GLY A 3 -1.54 -0.92 -8.95
CA GLY A 3 -0.86 0.21 -8.34
C GLY A 3 -1.72 1.46 -8.31
N PHE A 4 -1.77 2.11 -7.15
CA PHE A 4 -2.53 3.35 -6.94
C PHE A 4 -1.57 4.43 -6.46
N PRO A 5 -1.04 5.28 -7.36
CA PRO A 5 -0.10 6.34 -6.98
C PRO A 5 -0.72 7.34 -6.01
N CYS A 6 0.09 7.82 -5.06
CA CYS A 6 -0.34 8.80 -4.07
C CYS A 6 0.81 9.76 -3.76
N ASN A 7 0.51 11.05 -3.64
CA ASN A 7 1.52 12.09 -3.37
C ASN A 7 1.48 12.62 -1.94
N GLN A 8 0.76 11.94 -1.03
CA GLN A 8 0.57 12.43 0.35
C GLN A 8 1.77 12.18 1.27
N PHE A 9 2.76 11.39 0.84
CA PHE A 9 3.91 11.00 1.67
C PHE A 9 5.15 11.78 1.23
N LEU A 10 5.32 12.97 1.79
CA LEU A 10 6.40 13.93 1.49
C LEU A 10 6.47 14.33 0.02
N GLY A 11 5.37 14.28 -0.72
CA GLY A 11 5.35 14.67 -2.11
C GLY A 11 6.28 13.85 -3.00
N GLN A 12 6.47 12.56 -2.71
CA GLN A 12 7.38 11.69 -3.45
C GLN A 12 6.84 11.22 -4.80
N GLU A 13 5.56 11.51 -5.10
CA GLU A 13 4.91 11.13 -6.36
C GLU A 13 4.22 12.34 -7.02
N PRO A 14 4.99 13.41 -7.37
CA PRO A 14 4.39 14.64 -7.86
C PRO A 14 4.00 14.63 -9.33
N GLY A 15 4.45 13.66 -10.11
CA GLY A 15 4.23 13.60 -11.54
C GLY A 15 2.77 13.36 -11.93
N SER A 16 2.45 13.61 -13.21
CA SER A 16 1.17 13.21 -13.79
C SER A 16 1.10 11.69 -13.91
N GLU A 17 -0.11 11.16 -14.16
CA GLU A 17 -0.30 9.71 -14.34
C GLU A 17 0.58 9.16 -15.46
N GLU A 18 0.69 9.90 -16.56
CA GLU A 18 1.53 9.50 -17.70
C GLU A 18 3.02 9.50 -17.33
N GLU A 19 3.49 10.53 -16.63
CA GLU A 19 4.87 10.63 -16.16
C GLU A 19 5.21 9.50 -15.18
N ILE A 20 4.31 9.19 -14.25
CA ILE A 20 4.46 8.11 -13.28
C ILE A 20 4.57 6.77 -14.00
N LYS A 21 3.68 6.51 -14.95
CA LYS A 21 3.69 5.27 -15.72
C LYS A 21 5.01 5.09 -16.48
N THR A 22 5.46 6.15 -17.14
CA THR A 22 6.73 6.15 -17.89
C THR A 22 7.91 5.92 -16.95
N PHE A 23 7.96 6.64 -15.83
CA PHE A 23 9.03 6.50 -14.84
C PHE A 23 9.09 5.07 -14.29
N CYS A 24 7.95 4.53 -13.87
CA CYS A 24 7.88 3.19 -13.30
C CYS A 24 8.28 2.11 -14.31
N SER A 25 7.80 2.20 -15.55
CA SER A 25 8.15 1.20 -16.57
C SER A 25 9.60 1.31 -17.00
N THR A 26 10.13 2.52 -17.17
CA THR A 26 11.49 2.75 -17.69
C THR A 26 12.55 2.46 -16.62
N THR A 27 12.33 2.93 -15.38
CA THR A 27 13.32 2.85 -14.29
C THR A 27 13.22 1.53 -13.53
N TYR A 28 12.00 1.04 -13.29
CA TYR A 28 11.77 -0.14 -12.45
C TYR A 28 11.14 -1.32 -13.16
N GLY A 29 10.85 -1.21 -14.46
CA GLY A 29 10.28 -2.32 -15.24
C GLY A 29 8.88 -2.73 -14.79
N VAL A 30 8.08 -1.81 -14.26
CA VAL A 30 6.72 -2.09 -13.83
C VAL A 30 5.84 -2.42 -15.04
N THR A 31 5.17 -3.57 -14.99
CA THR A 31 4.30 -4.06 -16.08
C THR A 31 2.83 -4.22 -15.64
N PHE A 32 2.55 -4.15 -14.34
CA PHE A 32 1.17 -4.25 -13.85
C PHE A 32 0.43 -2.91 -14.00
N PRO A 33 -0.92 -2.93 -13.98
CA PRO A 33 -1.71 -1.70 -14.13
C PRO A 33 -1.45 -0.67 -13.04
N LEU A 34 -1.31 0.59 -13.47
CA LEU A 34 -1.25 1.75 -12.59
C LEU A 34 -2.50 2.60 -12.86
N PHE A 35 -3.16 3.00 -11.78
CA PHE A 35 -4.39 3.79 -11.85
C PHE A 35 -4.08 5.26 -11.61
N SER A 36 -5.10 6.12 -11.72
CA SER A 36 -4.97 7.54 -11.46
C SER A 36 -4.52 7.81 -10.04
N LYS A 37 -3.75 8.88 -9.86
CA LYS A 37 -3.31 9.32 -8.54
C LYS A 37 -4.51 9.64 -7.65
N ILE A 38 -4.48 9.17 -6.40
CA ILE A 38 -5.55 9.36 -5.43
C ILE A 38 -4.98 9.74 -4.07
N ASP A 39 -5.84 10.25 -3.20
CA ASP A 39 -5.55 10.36 -1.78
C ASP A 39 -5.99 9.08 -1.07
N VAL A 40 -5.17 8.61 -0.16
CA VAL A 40 -5.43 7.38 0.62
C VAL A 40 -5.76 7.67 2.07
N ASN A 41 -5.44 8.87 2.55
CA ASN A 41 -5.71 9.36 3.92
C ASN A 41 -6.40 10.71 3.87
N GLY A 42 -7.10 11.06 4.95
CA GLY A 42 -7.66 12.38 5.14
C GLY A 42 -9.03 12.58 4.50
N GLU A 43 -9.43 13.85 4.42
CA GLU A 43 -10.77 14.28 4.02
C GLU A 43 -11.13 13.83 2.59
N HIS A 44 -10.14 13.82 1.69
CA HIS A 44 -10.34 13.48 0.28
C HIS A 44 -9.96 12.04 -0.06
N ARG A 45 -9.87 11.17 0.96
CA ARG A 45 -9.55 9.76 0.76
C ARG A 45 -10.50 9.13 -0.26
N ALA A 46 -9.93 8.41 -1.23
CA ALA A 46 -10.72 7.73 -2.26
C ALA A 46 -11.65 6.67 -1.65
N PRO A 47 -12.87 6.49 -2.19
CA PRO A 47 -13.82 5.49 -1.66
C PRO A 47 -13.25 4.08 -1.57
N LEU A 48 -12.40 3.68 -2.54
CA LEU A 48 -11.72 2.39 -2.48
C LEU A 48 -10.92 2.23 -1.19
N TYR A 49 -10.15 3.24 -0.80
CA TYR A 49 -9.33 3.17 0.42
C TYR A 49 -10.16 3.28 1.70
N GLN A 50 -11.32 3.94 1.66
CA GLN A 50 -12.26 3.88 2.78
C GLN A 50 -12.69 2.45 3.05
N LYS A 51 -13.01 1.70 1.99
CA LYS A 51 -13.42 0.28 2.11
C LYS A 51 -12.26 -0.62 2.53
N LEU A 52 -11.08 -0.42 1.94
CA LEU A 52 -9.91 -1.24 2.26
C LEU A 52 -9.51 -1.09 3.72
N ILE A 53 -9.43 0.14 4.22
CA ILE A 53 -9.03 0.44 5.60
C ILE A 53 -10.08 -0.09 6.58
N ALA A 54 -11.36 0.09 6.28
CA ALA A 54 -12.44 -0.42 7.14
C ALA A 54 -12.41 -1.95 7.25
N ALA A 55 -12.11 -2.64 6.15
CA ALA A 55 -12.03 -4.10 6.12
C ALA A 55 -10.76 -4.65 6.79
N ALA A 56 -9.64 -3.92 6.71
CA ALA A 56 -8.37 -4.33 7.29
C ALA A 56 -7.69 -3.13 7.97
N PRO A 57 -8.12 -2.78 9.18
CA PRO A 57 -7.61 -1.58 9.86
C PRO A 57 -6.18 -1.72 10.40
N LYS A 58 -5.64 -2.94 10.45
CA LYS A 58 -4.29 -3.21 10.95
C LYS A 58 -3.45 -3.89 9.89
N ALA A 59 -2.20 -3.43 9.73
CA ALA A 59 -1.24 -4.02 8.81
C ALA A 59 -0.39 -5.06 9.53
N VAL A 60 -0.08 -6.15 8.82
CA VAL A 60 0.92 -7.12 9.25
C VAL A 60 2.29 -6.59 8.84
N ALA A 61 3.20 -6.50 9.80
CA ALA A 61 4.58 -6.06 9.57
C ALA A 61 5.51 -7.27 9.47
N PRO A 62 6.67 -7.12 8.80
CA PRO A 62 7.70 -8.16 8.83
C PRO A 62 8.18 -8.40 10.27
N GLU A 63 8.64 -9.62 10.55
CA GLU A 63 9.20 -9.95 11.85
C GLU A 63 10.38 -9.02 12.17
N GLY A 64 10.39 -8.47 13.38
CA GLY A 64 11.44 -7.55 13.81
C GLY A 64 11.32 -6.14 13.22
N SER A 65 10.22 -5.80 12.56
CA SER A 65 10.02 -4.49 11.97
C SER A 65 9.98 -3.38 13.02
N GLY A 66 10.76 -2.30 12.80
CA GLY A 66 10.66 -1.06 13.57
C GLY A 66 10.18 0.10 12.71
N PHE A 67 9.48 -0.18 11.62
CA PHE A 67 9.10 0.85 10.64
C PHE A 67 8.18 1.91 11.24
N TYR A 68 7.14 1.49 11.96
CA TYR A 68 6.21 2.42 12.60
C TYR A 68 6.93 3.34 13.60
N GLU A 69 7.77 2.76 14.44
CA GLU A 69 8.53 3.50 15.45
C GLU A 69 9.50 4.50 14.82
N ARG A 70 10.14 4.10 13.72
CA ARG A 70 11.02 5.01 12.97
C ARG A 70 10.24 6.18 12.36
N MET A 71 9.06 5.92 11.81
CA MET A 71 8.21 6.96 11.26
C MET A 71 7.70 7.90 12.36
N ALA A 72 7.29 7.35 13.50
CA ALA A 72 6.85 8.14 14.65
C ALA A 72 7.97 9.05 15.18
N SER A 73 9.19 8.52 15.28
CA SER A 73 10.35 9.29 15.77
C SER A 73 10.71 10.45 14.86
N LYS A 74 10.36 10.37 13.57
CA LYS A 74 10.57 11.43 12.58
C LYS A 74 9.39 12.39 12.46
N GLY A 75 8.38 12.25 13.31
CA GLY A 75 7.15 13.04 13.22
C GLY A 75 6.27 12.71 12.02
N ARG A 76 6.40 11.49 11.48
CA ARG A 76 5.70 11.05 10.26
C ARG A 76 4.65 9.97 10.54
N ALA A 77 4.33 9.72 11.80
CA ALA A 77 3.24 8.80 12.13
C ALA A 77 1.91 9.34 11.60
N PRO A 78 0.99 8.45 11.17
CA PRO A 78 -0.32 8.90 10.68
C PRO A 78 -1.15 9.55 11.80
N LEU A 79 -2.08 10.40 11.40
CA LEU A 79 -2.97 11.09 12.33
C LEU A 79 -3.86 10.09 13.09
N TYR A 80 -4.35 9.07 12.40
CA TYR A 80 -5.18 8.00 12.97
C TYR A 80 -4.47 6.66 12.82
N VAL A 81 -4.69 5.78 13.80
CA VAL A 81 -3.97 4.49 13.89
C VAL A 81 -4.21 3.56 12.70
N ASP A 82 -5.36 3.68 12.04
CA ASP A 82 -5.71 2.86 10.87
C ASP A 82 -5.39 3.52 9.53
N ASP A 83 -4.85 4.74 9.53
CA ASP A 83 -4.42 5.41 8.30
C ASP A 83 -3.31 4.64 7.60
N ILE A 84 -3.18 4.84 6.27
CA ILE A 84 -2.05 4.32 5.51
C ILE A 84 -0.78 4.97 6.03
N LEU A 85 0.20 4.14 6.37
CA LEU A 85 1.42 4.58 7.05
C LEU A 85 2.40 5.28 6.10
N TRP A 86 2.59 4.72 4.90
CA TRP A 86 3.55 5.26 3.92
C TRP A 86 3.32 4.64 2.55
N ASN A 87 4.15 5.02 1.58
CA ASN A 87 4.19 4.39 0.26
C ASN A 87 4.42 2.87 0.38
N PHE A 88 3.90 2.12 -0.57
CA PHE A 88 4.06 0.66 -0.67
C PHE A 88 3.32 -0.16 0.40
N GLU A 89 2.35 0.40 1.05
CA GLU A 89 1.43 -0.40 1.85
C GLU A 89 0.54 -1.22 0.92
N LYS A 90 0.23 -2.47 1.30
CA LYS A 90 -0.44 -3.44 0.43
C LYS A 90 -1.69 -3.97 1.08
N PHE A 91 -2.69 -4.26 0.26
CA PHE A 91 -3.89 -5.00 0.64
C PHE A 91 -4.01 -6.22 -0.25
N LEU A 92 -4.31 -7.37 0.34
CA LEU A 92 -4.56 -8.60 -0.38
C LEU A 92 -6.07 -8.84 -0.48
N ILE A 93 -6.55 -9.05 -1.71
CA ILE A 93 -7.95 -9.25 -2.02
C ILE A 93 -8.09 -10.63 -2.65
N ASP A 94 -9.04 -11.43 -2.16
CA ASP A 94 -9.25 -12.78 -2.65
C ASP A 94 -10.03 -12.79 -3.99
N ARG A 95 -10.26 -13.98 -4.52
CA ARG A 95 -10.96 -14.17 -5.81
C ARG A 95 -12.42 -13.71 -5.78
N GLN A 96 -13.02 -13.62 -4.59
CA GLN A 96 -14.40 -13.18 -4.40
C GLN A 96 -14.51 -11.66 -4.14
N GLY A 97 -13.38 -10.94 -4.13
CA GLY A 97 -13.37 -9.52 -3.90
C GLY A 97 -13.31 -9.11 -2.43
N ASN A 98 -13.04 -10.05 -1.52
CA ASN A 98 -12.93 -9.76 -0.09
C ASN A 98 -11.50 -9.33 0.27
N VAL A 99 -11.38 -8.27 1.06
CA VAL A 99 -10.10 -7.84 1.62
C VAL A 99 -9.74 -8.77 2.78
N ILE A 100 -8.71 -9.58 2.59
CA ILE A 100 -8.36 -10.62 3.56
C ILE A 100 -7.16 -10.28 4.42
N GLN A 101 -6.28 -9.37 3.97
CA GLN A 101 -5.11 -8.98 4.76
C GLN A 101 -4.52 -7.67 4.27
N ARG A 102 -3.82 -6.96 5.18
CA ARG A 102 -3.11 -5.71 4.92
C ARG A 102 -1.67 -5.87 5.38
N PHE A 103 -0.72 -5.36 4.60
CA PHE A 103 0.70 -5.48 4.89
C PHE A 103 1.33 -4.09 4.96
N SER A 104 2.21 -3.90 5.95
CA SER A 104 2.91 -2.63 6.15
C SER A 104 3.84 -2.28 4.97
N PRO A 105 4.24 -1.01 4.83
CA PRO A 105 5.07 -0.57 3.70
C PRO A 105 6.38 -1.34 3.55
N ASP A 106 6.99 -1.75 4.65
CA ASP A 106 8.29 -2.47 4.64
C ASP A 106 8.18 -3.97 4.40
N MET A 107 6.98 -4.49 4.19
CA MET A 107 6.78 -5.89 3.80
C MET A 107 7.23 -6.08 2.35
N THR A 108 8.33 -6.77 2.12
CA THR A 108 8.85 -7.01 0.76
C THR A 108 8.06 -8.09 0.03
N PRO A 109 8.05 -8.10 -1.32
CA PRO A 109 7.30 -9.10 -2.08
C PRO A 109 7.76 -10.54 -1.85
N ASP A 110 9.00 -10.75 -1.42
CA ASP A 110 9.56 -12.07 -1.15
C ASP A 110 9.44 -12.49 0.33
N ASP A 111 8.85 -11.66 1.18
CA ASP A 111 8.64 -12.01 2.58
C ASP A 111 7.78 -13.27 2.68
N PRO A 112 8.20 -14.28 3.48
CA PRO A 112 7.45 -15.54 3.59
C PRO A 112 6.00 -15.37 4.03
N GLN A 113 5.69 -14.39 4.86
CA GLN A 113 4.33 -14.11 5.30
C GLN A 113 3.44 -13.67 4.14
N LEU A 114 3.95 -12.75 3.31
CA LEU A 114 3.21 -12.26 2.13
C LEU A 114 3.05 -13.37 1.10
N VAL A 115 4.11 -14.11 0.81
CA VAL A 115 4.09 -15.22 -0.15
C VAL A 115 3.08 -16.28 0.28
N ALA A 116 3.08 -16.66 1.55
CA ALA A 116 2.14 -17.65 2.09
C ALA A 116 0.68 -17.17 1.99
N ALA A 117 0.43 -15.89 2.29
CA ALA A 117 -0.90 -15.31 2.19
C ALA A 117 -1.41 -15.32 0.75
N ILE A 118 -0.57 -14.97 -0.21
CA ILE A 118 -0.93 -14.99 -1.64
C ILE A 118 -1.23 -16.42 -2.10
N LYS A 119 -0.38 -17.38 -1.76
CA LYS A 119 -0.60 -18.80 -2.11
C LYS A 119 -1.89 -19.32 -1.50
N GLY A 120 -2.19 -18.97 -0.25
CA GLY A 120 -3.44 -19.33 0.40
C GLY A 120 -4.67 -18.76 -0.33
N ALA A 121 -4.61 -17.52 -0.74
CA ALA A 121 -5.69 -16.88 -1.50
C ALA A 121 -5.88 -17.52 -2.88
N LEU A 122 -4.79 -17.91 -3.54
CA LEU A 122 -4.84 -18.58 -4.86
C LEU A 122 -5.41 -20.00 -4.78
N ALA A 123 -5.27 -20.67 -3.64
CA ALA A 123 -5.74 -22.03 -3.44
C ALA A 123 -7.26 -22.13 -3.22
N GLN A 124 -7.93 -21.02 -3.03
CA GLN A 124 -9.38 -20.97 -2.83
C GLN A 124 -10.17 -21.12 -4.11
#